data_c84a9d22922b25cc5d6f261424f771cd
#
_entry.id   c84a9d22922b25cc5d6f261424f771cd
#
_cell.length_a   1.000
_cell.length_b   1.000
_cell.length_c   1.000
_cell.angle_alpha   90.00
_cell.angle_beta   90.00
_cell.angle_gamma   90.00
#
_symmetry.space_group_name_H-M   'P 1'
#
loop_
_entity.id
_entity.type
_entity.pdbx_description
1 polymer ?
#
loop_
_entity_poly.entity_id
_entity_poly.type
_entity_poly.pdbx_seq_one_letter_code
_entity_poly.pdbx_strand_id
1 'polypeptide(L)'
;LTLERKRISQLLRNRGYYYFRPEYMEYLADTTVERRRVALRLNLKPNVPEVALKPYRVGDITVRLTNIKPGPADTFRLRDVRVIAQRPMKIRPKILSRTLSLEPGQLFTVDAQNRTQTVLNKLGIFRSVNLGVTPLDSLRGADTLDVGIDAQFDYPLEAALETDVTSKSNSFIGPGITFKVSNNNLFRGGEV
;
A
#
# COMPACT_ATOMS: atom_id res chain seq x y z
N LEU A 1 -0.46 -13.72 -24.51
CA LEU A 1 -1.40 -12.61 -24.79
C LEU A 1 -1.97 -12.00 -23.50
N THR A 2 -2.48 -12.81 -22.57
CA THR A 2 -3.06 -12.32 -21.28
C THR A 2 -2.04 -11.61 -20.40
N LEU A 3 -0.82 -12.16 -20.28
CA LEU A 3 0.27 -11.56 -19.50
C LEU A 3 0.68 -10.20 -20.08
N GLU A 4 0.71 -10.06 -21.40
CA GLU A 4 1.07 -8.80 -22.05
C GLU A 4 0.02 -7.71 -21.80
N ARG A 5 -1.28 -8.03 -21.86
CA ARG A 5 -2.34 -7.07 -21.48
C ARG A 5 -2.20 -6.62 -20.02
N LYS A 6 -1.86 -7.54 -19.09
CA LYS A 6 -1.60 -7.19 -17.69
C LYS A 6 -0.40 -6.25 -17.57
N ARG A 7 0.72 -6.55 -18.27
CA ARG A 7 1.93 -5.72 -18.29
C ARG A 7 1.63 -4.30 -18.78
N ILE A 8 0.94 -4.18 -19.92
CA ILE A 8 0.57 -2.88 -20.49
C ILE A 8 -0.36 -2.12 -19.55
N SER A 9 -1.36 -2.78 -18.97
CA SER A 9 -2.25 -2.17 -17.98
C SER A 9 -1.48 -1.62 -16.77
N GLN A 10 -0.51 -2.35 -16.24
CA GLN A 10 0.34 -1.87 -15.15
C GLN A 10 1.17 -0.65 -15.56
N LEU A 11 1.77 -0.67 -16.76
CA LEU A 11 2.51 0.49 -17.29
C LEU A 11 1.62 1.73 -17.39
N LEU A 12 0.40 1.59 -17.89
CA LEU A 12 -0.55 2.70 -17.99
C LEU A 12 -0.98 3.20 -16.62
N ARG A 13 -1.26 2.30 -15.69
CA ARG A 13 -1.60 2.67 -14.30
C ARG A 13 -0.44 3.38 -13.58
N ASN A 14 0.79 3.08 -13.92
CA ASN A 14 1.97 3.82 -13.45
C ASN A 14 2.23 5.13 -14.19
N ARG A 15 1.41 5.44 -15.20
CA ARG A 15 1.37 6.72 -15.92
C ARG A 15 0.09 7.51 -15.63
N GLY A 16 -0.57 7.21 -14.51
CA GLY A 16 -1.74 7.93 -14.06
C GLY A 16 -3.08 7.36 -14.49
N TYR A 17 -3.15 6.43 -15.41
CA TYR A 17 -4.41 5.84 -15.88
C TYR A 17 -4.97 4.85 -14.85
N TYR A 18 -5.35 5.34 -13.69
CA TYR A 18 -5.72 4.53 -12.52
C TYR A 18 -6.79 3.49 -12.80
N TYR A 19 -7.84 3.86 -13.56
CA TYR A 19 -8.96 2.98 -13.87
C TYR A 19 -8.72 2.06 -15.07
N PHE A 20 -7.54 2.13 -15.71
CA PHE A 20 -7.25 1.29 -16.86
C PHE A 20 -7.12 -0.18 -16.45
N ARG A 21 -7.80 -1.06 -17.20
CA ARG A 21 -7.85 -2.51 -16.93
C ARG A 21 -7.40 -3.32 -18.15
N PRO A 22 -6.83 -4.53 -17.96
CA PRO A 22 -6.43 -5.41 -19.05
C PRO A 22 -7.59 -5.79 -19.98
N GLU A 23 -8.83 -5.83 -19.45
CA GLU A 23 -10.06 -6.20 -20.18
C GLU A 23 -10.46 -5.19 -21.25
N TYR A 24 -9.93 -3.96 -21.18
CA TYR A 24 -10.16 -2.91 -22.17
C TYR A 24 -9.38 -3.10 -23.46
N MET A 25 -8.44 -4.04 -23.48
CA MET A 25 -7.64 -4.39 -24.63
C MET A 25 -8.08 -5.71 -25.27
N GLU A 26 -8.01 -5.77 -26.59
CA GLU A 26 -8.26 -6.98 -27.36
C GLU A 26 -7.17 -7.19 -28.40
N TYR A 27 -6.97 -8.44 -28.79
CA TYR A 27 -6.09 -8.80 -29.90
C TYR A 27 -6.93 -9.15 -31.11
N LEU A 28 -6.65 -8.48 -32.22
CA LEU A 28 -7.14 -8.85 -33.53
C LEU A 28 -6.09 -9.71 -34.22
N ALA A 29 -6.47 -10.88 -34.69
CA ALA A 29 -5.61 -11.80 -35.39
C ALA A 29 -5.88 -11.71 -36.88
N ASP A 30 -4.86 -11.38 -37.68
CA ASP A 30 -4.91 -11.41 -39.12
C ASP A 30 -4.15 -12.66 -39.61
N THR A 31 -4.87 -13.58 -40.23
CA THR A 31 -4.35 -14.84 -40.74
C THR A 31 -4.05 -14.78 -42.25
N THR A 32 -4.29 -13.62 -42.88
CA THR A 32 -4.17 -13.45 -44.34
C THR A 32 -2.78 -12.93 -44.77
N VAL A 33 -1.95 -12.50 -43.82
CA VAL A 33 -0.67 -11.81 -44.09
C VAL A 33 0.35 -12.73 -44.76
N GLU A 34 0.52 -13.97 -44.29
CA GLU A 34 1.43 -14.97 -44.88
C GLU A 34 0.99 -16.40 -44.52
N ARG A 35 1.40 -17.35 -45.36
CA ARG A 35 1.14 -18.77 -45.13
C ARG A 35 1.84 -19.23 -43.82
N ARG A 36 1.10 -19.79 -42.85
CA ARG A 36 1.56 -20.26 -41.54
C ARG A 36 2.01 -19.16 -40.55
N ARG A 37 1.65 -17.89 -40.80
CA ARG A 37 1.90 -16.79 -39.87
C ARG A 37 0.59 -16.08 -39.53
N VAL A 38 0.53 -15.54 -38.31
CA VAL A 38 -0.58 -14.74 -37.84
C VAL A 38 -0.02 -13.41 -37.36
N ALA A 39 -0.50 -12.30 -37.92
CA ALA A 39 -0.22 -10.98 -37.38
C ALA A 39 -1.20 -10.66 -36.27
N LEU A 40 -0.70 -10.22 -35.09
CA LEU A 40 -1.52 -9.81 -33.97
C LEU A 40 -1.46 -8.30 -33.81
N ARG A 41 -2.61 -7.66 -33.82
CA ARG A 41 -2.77 -6.25 -33.51
C ARG A 41 -3.46 -6.09 -32.17
N LEU A 42 -2.88 -5.31 -31.27
CA LEU A 42 -3.49 -4.95 -30.00
C LEU A 42 -4.29 -3.66 -30.17
N ASN A 43 -5.56 -3.71 -29.87
CA ASN A 43 -6.48 -2.57 -29.96
C ASN A 43 -7.17 -2.33 -28.63
N LEU A 44 -7.67 -1.10 -28.45
CA LEU A 44 -8.65 -0.80 -27.41
C LEU A 44 -10.04 -1.20 -27.91
N LYS A 45 -10.84 -1.76 -27.01
CA LYS A 45 -12.25 -2.05 -27.27
C LYS A 45 -13.05 -0.74 -27.42
N PRO A 46 -14.10 -0.72 -28.22
CA PRO A 46 -14.88 0.50 -28.46
C PRO A 46 -15.59 1.04 -27.21
N ASN A 47 -15.88 0.19 -26.22
CA ASN A 47 -16.65 0.53 -25.03
C ASN A 47 -15.78 0.78 -23.79
N VAL A 48 -14.58 1.35 -23.95
CA VAL A 48 -13.76 1.72 -22.81
C VAL A 48 -14.31 2.99 -22.16
N PRO A 49 -14.59 2.98 -20.84
CA PRO A 49 -15.07 4.17 -20.14
C PRO A 49 -14.07 5.33 -20.25
N GLU A 50 -14.54 6.55 -20.44
CA GLU A 50 -13.68 7.75 -20.54
C GLU A 50 -12.78 7.93 -19.32
N VAL A 51 -13.27 7.60 -18.12
CA VAL A 51 -12.48 7.64 -16.88
C VAL A 51 -11.24 6.74 -16.92
N ALA A 52 -11.24 5.69 -17.73
CA ALA A 52 -10.09 4.81 -17.89
C ALA A 52 -9.05 5.36 -18.90
N LEU A 53 -9.44 6.36 -19.69
CA LEU A 53 -8.60 6.99 -20.72
C LEU A 53 -7.96 8.30 -20.29
N LYS A 54 -8.18 8.69 -19.01
CA LYS A 54 -7.63 9.91 -18.42
C LYS A 54 -6.53 9.61 -17.42
N PRO A 55 -5.44 10.40 -17.40
CA PRO A 55 -4.45 10.34 -16.34
C PRO A 55 -4.94 11.12 -15.11
N TYR A 56 -4.73 10.55 -13.93
CA TYR A 56 -5.12 11.15 -12.65
C TYR A 56 -3.90 11.62 -11.86
N ARG A 57 -4.08 12.69 -11.10
CA ARG A 57 -3.11 13.20 -10.14
C ARG A 57 -3.55 12.89 -8.72
N VAL A 58 -2.60 12.90 -7.81
CA VAL A 58 -2.86 12.77 -6.38
C VAL A 58 -3.52 14.05 -5.89
N GLY A 59 -4.70 13.93 -5.30
CA GLY A 59 -5.42 15.00 -4.62
C GLY A 59 -4.95 15.17 -3.17
N ASP A 60 -5.90 15.35 -2.26
CA ASP A 60 -5.62 15.43 -0.83
C ASP A 60 -5.20 14.07 -0.26
N ILE A 61 -4.14 14.09 0.56
CA ILE A 61 -3.71 12.90 1.31
C ILE A 61 -4.12 13.06 2.77
N THR A 62 -4.89 12.10 3.27
CA THR A 62 -5.29 12.05 4.68
C THR A 62 -4.79 10.77 5.32
N VAL A 63 -3.98 10.88 6.37
CA VAL A 63 -3.49 9.75 7.17
C VAL A 63 -4.23 9.73 8.49
N ARG A 64 -4.90 8.63 8.80
CA ARG A 64 -5.56 8.37 10.09
C ARG A 64 -4.78 7.34 10.86
N LEU A 65 -4.30 7.75 12.03
CA LEU A 65 -3.55 6.90 12.95
C LEU A 65 -4.42 6.59 14.17
N THR A 66 -4.79 5.33 14.34
CA THR A 66 -5.67 4.89 15.42
C THR A 66 -4.93 3.97 16.38
N ASN A 67 -5.26 4.07 17.67
CA ASN A 67 -4.79 3.17 18.71
C ASN A 67 -5.78 2.00 18.87
N ILE A 68 -5.32 0.88 19.47
CA ILE A 68 -6.20 -0.24 19.82
C ILE A 68 -7.27 0.20 20.82
N LYS A 69 -6.89 1.03 21.81
CA LYS A 69 -7.84 1.68 22.69
C LYS A 69 -8.16 3.06 22.13
N PRO A 70 -9.42 3.36 21.82
CA PRO A 70 -9.82 4.68 21.31
C PRO A 70 -9.43 5.78 22.31
N GLY A 71 -9.00 6.90 21.77
CA GLY A 71 -8.60 8.07 22.54
C GLY A 71 -8.87 9.37 21.75
N PRO A 72 -8.66 10.53 22.37
CA PRO A 72 -8.80 11.80 21.67
C PRO A 72 -7.86 11.88 20.49
N ALA A 73 -8.33 12.42 19.38
CA ALA A 73 -7.58 12.58 18.14
C ALA A 73 -7.22 14.04 17.91
N ASP A 74 -5.99 14.27 17.49
CA ASP A 74 -5.52 15.57 17.01
C ASP A 74 -5.41 15.55 15.51
N THR A 75 -5.67 16.72 14.90
CA THR A 75 -5.46 16.93 13.47
C THR A 75 -4.34 17.94 13.26
N PHE A 76 -3.36 17.58 12.48
CA PHE A 76 -2.26 18.49 12.11
C PHE A 76 -1.85 18.27 10.65
N ARG A 77 -1.10 19.20 10.10
CA ARG A 77 -0.50 19.07 8.77
C ARG A 77 0.97 18.69 8.88
N LEU A 78 1.33 17.71 8.06
CA LEU A 78 2.71 17.28 7.91
C LEU A 78 3.10 17.50 6.44
N ARG A 79 3.78 18.60 6.13
CA ARG A 79 3.89 19.15 4.76
C ARG A 79 2.47 19.35 4.18
N ASP A 80 2.16 18.75 3.03
CA ASP A 80 0.86 18.85 2.36
C ASP A 80 -0.09 17.70 2.69
N VAL A 81 0.24 16.91 3.70
CA VAL A 81 -0.56 15.75 4.14
C VAL A 81 -1.31 16.11 5.41
N ARG A 82 -2.61 15.82 5.44
CA ARG A 82 -3.43 15.92 6.65
C ARG A 82 -3.25 14.66 7.49
N VAL A 83 -2.88 14.83 8.75
CA VAL A 83 -2.72 13.72 9.69
C VAL A 83 -3.73 13.86 10.82
N ILE A 84 -4.51 12.82 11.04
CA ILE A 84 -5.45 12.66 12.16
C ILE A 84 -4.90 11.55 13.03
N ALA A 85 -4.36 11.87 14.21
CA ALA A 85 -3.70 10.89 15.06
C ALA A 85 -4.34 10.83 16.44
N GLN A 86 -4.67 9.64 16.91
CA GLN A 86 -5.10 9.42 18.31
C GLN A 86 -3.92 9.50 19.26
N ARG A 87 -4.17 10.08 20.43
CA ARG A 87 -3.17 10.17 21.50
C ARG A 87 -3.13 8.88 22.35
N PRO A 88 -1.94 8.49 22.84
CA PRO A 88 -0.62 9.02 22.50
C PRO A 88 -0.20 8.60 21.09
N MET A 89 0.41 9.52 20.34
CA MET A 89 0.96 9.21 19.02
C MET A 89 2.21 8.33 19.18
N LYS A 90 2.19 7.14 18.54
CA LYS A 90 3.24 6.12 18.71
C LYS A 90 4.31 6.14 17.60
N ILE A 91 4.28 7.13 16.71
CA ILE A 91 5.26 7.31 15.64
C ILE A 91 5.73 8.77 15.58
N ARG A 92 7.00 8.99 15.25
CA ARG A 92 7.53 10.33 15.05
C ARG A 92 7.05 10.90 13.70
N PRO A 93 6.58 12.17 13.63
CA PRO A 93 6.12 12.78 12.38
C PRO A 93 7.13 12.70 11.24
N LYS A 94 8.43 12.86 11.55
CA LYS A 94 9.52 12.78 10.57
C LYS A 94 9.61 11.40 9.90
N ILE A 95 9.32 10.34 10.63
CA ILE A 95 9.33 8.98 10.08
C ILE A 95 8.14 8.80 9.16
N LEU A 96 6.93 9.19 9.63
CA LEU A 96 5.73 9.13 8.81
C LEU A 96 5.91 9.89 7.48
N SER A 97 6.51 11.10 7.48
CA SER A 97 6.73 11.85 6.24
C SER A 97 7.67 11.17 5.24
N ARG A 98 8.59 10.33 5.73
CA ARG A 98 9.54 9.60 4.88
C ARG A 98 8.96 8.31 4.30
N THR A 99 7.91 7.78 4.91
CA THR A 99 7.26 6.54 4.44
C THR A 99 6.28 6.79 3.31
N LEU A 100 5.81 8.04 3.14
CA LEU A 100 4.87 8.39 2.10
C LEU A 100 5.62 8.62 0.78
N SER A 101 5.29 7.83 -0.24
CA SER A 101 5.84 7.95 -1.61
C SER A 101 4.87 8.65 -2.56
N LEU A 102 3.72 9.11 -2.05
CA LEU A 102 2.72 9.88 -2.77
C LEU A 102 2.80 11.33 -2.30
N GLU A 103 2.72 12.27 -3.23
CA GLU A 103 2.71 13.71 -2.95
C GLU A 103 1.53 14.36 -3.68
N PRO A 104 0.79 15.30 -3.04
CA PRO A 104 -0.29 16.02 -3.70
C PRO A 104 0.16 16.73 -4.98
N GLY A 105 -0.68 16.68 -6.02
CA GLY A 105 -0.40 17.27 -7.33
C GLY A 105 0.48 16.44 -8.27
N GLN A 106 1.19 15.45 -7.78
CA GLN A 106 1.96 14.53 -8.63
C GLN A 106 1.04 13.57 -9.39
N LEU A 107 1.57 13.02 -10.47
CA LEU A 107 0.88 11.97 -11.22
C LEU A 107 0.69 10.74 -10.32
N PHE A 108 -0.54 10.23 -10.25
CA PHE A 108 -0.82 9.03 -9.47
C PHE A 108 -0.14 7.81 -10.11
N THR A 109 0.55 7.02 -9.31
CA THR A 109 1.15 5.75 -9.74
C THR A 109 0.82 4.64 -8.75
N VAL A 110 0.46 3.47 -9.29
CA VAL A 110 0.17 2.29 -8.45
C VAL A 110 1.43 1.83 -7.72
N ASP A 111 2.61 2.03 -8.31
CA ASP A 111 3.87 1.68 -7.65
C ASP A 111 4.14 2.55 -6.42
N ALA A 112 3.84 3.86 -6.46
CA ALA A 112 3.97 4.74 -5.29
C ALA A 112 2.97 4.36 -4.19
N GLN A 113 1.73 4.00 -4.57
CA GLN A 113 0.72 3.46 -3.66
C GLN A 113 1.23 2.19 -2.96
N ASN A 114 1.65 1.20 -3.73
CA ASN A 114 2.15 -0.08 -3.20
C ASN A 114 3.40 0.10 -2.35
N ARG A 115 4.31 1.00 -2.76
CA ARG A 115 5.52 1.33 -2.01
C ARG A 115 5.17 1.94 -0.66
N THR A 116 4.25 2.92 -0.62
CA THR A 116 3.79 3.53 0.62
C THR A 116 3.22 2.48 1.57
N GLN A 117 2.33 1.62 1.09
CA GLN A 117 1.74 0.56 1.90
C GLN A 117 2.79 -0.46 2.39
N THR A 118 3.72 -0.85 1.50
CA THR A 118 4.80 -1.79 1.86
C THR A 118 5.72 -1.20 2.92
N VAL A 119 6.12 0.06 2.77
CA VAL A 119 7.02 0.71 3.74
C VAL A 119 6.34 0.89 5.08
N LEU A 120 5.05 1.29 5.11
CA LEU A 120 4.28 1.38 6.36
C LEU A 120 4.16 0.03 7.06
N ASN A 121 3.85 -1.04 6.32
CA ASN A 121 3.78 -2.39 6.88
C ASN A 121 5.15 -2.87 7.43
N LYS A 122 6.25 -2.52 6.74
CA LYS A 122 7.61 -2.89 7.19
C LYS A 122 8.05 -2.20 8.48
N LEU A 123 7.38 -1.13 8.91
CA LEU A 123 7.68 -0.52 10.20
C LEU A 123 7.37 -1.43 11.40
N GLY A 124 6.59 -2.50 11.22
CA GLY A 124 6.28 -3.46 12.28
C GLY A 124 5.48 -2.91 13.47
N ILE A 125 5.03 -1.65 13.40
CA ILE A 125 4.31 -0.96 14.50
C ILE A 125 2.81 -0.91 14.27
N PHE A 126 2.36 -1.28 13.08
CA PHE A 126 0.96 -1.27 12.70
C PHE A 126 0.40 -2.68 12.61
N ARG A 127 -0.75 -2.89 13.24
CA ARG A 127 -1.54 -4.11 13.11
C ARG A 127 -2.19 -4.21 11.74
N SER A 128 -2.63 -3.08 11.20
CA SER A 128 -3.23 -2.99 9.87
C SER A 128 -2.92 -1.64 9.24
N VAL A 129 -2.68 -1.66 7.93
CA VAL A 129 -2.54 -0.48 7.09
C VAL A 129 -3.41 -0.66 5.86
N ASN A 130 -4.43 0.18 5.73
CA ASN A 130 -5.30 0.22 4.57
C ASN A 130 -5.10 1.52 3.81
N LEU A 131 -4.82 1.43 2.52
CA LEU A 131 -4.68 2.56 1.65
C LEU A 131 -5.82 2.53 0.62
N GLY A 132 -6.74 3.48 0.76
CA GLY A 132 -7.87 3.69 -0.14
C GLY A 132 -7.64 4.89 -1.05
N VAL A 133 -8.20 4.82 -2.26
CA VAL A 133 -8.18 5.91 -3.23
C VAL A 133 -9.62 6.23 -3.59
N THR A 134 -9.99 7.49 -3.45
CA THR A 134 -11.35 7.97 -3.75
C THR A 134 -11.26 9.04 -4.84
N PRO A 135 -12.02 8.93 -5.93
CA PRO A 135 -12.09 10.01 -6.91
C PRO A 135 -12.68 11.25 -6.25
N LEU A 136 -12.07 12.39 -6.47
CA LEU A 136 -12.68 13.65 -6.14
C LEU A 136 -13.91 13.82 -7.05
N ASP A 137 -15.03 14.21 -6.44
CA ASP A 137 -16.33 14.24 -7.11
C ASP A 137 -16.24 14.91 -8.49
N SER A 138 -16.72 14.20 -9.53
CA SER A 138 -16.63 14.59 -10.93
C SER A 138 -17.32 15.93 -11.26
N LEU A 139 -18.11 16.48 -10.35
CA LEU A 139 -18.73 17.81 -10.47
C LEU A 139 -17.70 18.97 -10.47
N ARG A 140 -16.47 18.72 -10.04
CA ARG A 140 -15.39 19.73 -10.04
C ARG A 140 -14.41 19.59 -11.20
N GLY A 141 -14.62 18.67 -12.13
CA GLY A 141 -13.77 18.52 -13.33
C GLY A 141 -12.29 18.16 -13.03
N ALA A 142 -11.98 17.78 -11.81
CA ALA A 142 -10.62 17.52 -11.40
C ALA A 142 -10.29 16.04 -11.64
N ASP A 143 -9.33 15.77 -12.53
CA ASP A 143 -8.74 14.44 -12.73
C ASP A 143 -7.79 14.13 -11.55
N THR A 144 -8.33 14.15 -10.32
CA THR A 144 -7.59 13.95 -9.06
C THR A 144 -8.17 12.82 -8.25
N LEU A 145 -7.30 12.13 -7.52
CA LEU A 145 -7.62 11.00 -6.65
C LEU A 145 -7.17 11.35 -5.22
N ASP A 146 -8.12 11.44 -4.31
CA ASP A 146 -7.84 11.60 -2.90
C ASP A 146 -7.38 10.28 -2.30
N VAL A 147 -6.34 10.34 -1.46
CA VAL A 147 -5.72 9.18 -0.84
C VAL A 147 -6.00 9.16 0.65
N GLY A 148 -6.71 8.13 1.10
CA GLY A 148 -6.91 7.84 2.51
C GLY A 148 -5.96 6.72 2.96
N ILE A 149 -5.22 6.95 4.04
CA ILE A 149 -4.36 5.95 4.68
C ILE A 149 -4.85 5.74 6.10
N ASP A 150 -5.43 4.58 6.36
CA ASP A 150 -5.91 4.20 7.69
C ASP A 150 -4.94 3.18 8.29
N ALA A 151 -4.22 3.57 9.34
CA ALA A 151 -3.25 2.72 10.02
C ALA A 151 -3.59 2.58 11.49
N GLN A 152 -3.75 1.34 11.94
CA GLN A 152 -3.99 1.02 13.34
C GLN A 152 -2.70 0.52 13.99
N PHE A 153 -2.28 1.17 15.08
CA PHE A 153 -1.11 0.73 15.85
C PHE A 153 -1.36 -0.64 16.50
N ASP A 154 -0.30 -1.44 16.55
CA ASP A 154 -0.29 -2.68 17.31
C ASP A 154 0.21 -2.46 18.76
N TYR A 155 0.17 -3.52 19.56
CA TYR A 155 0.84 -3.53 20.84
C TYR A 155 2.36 -3.49 20.63
N PRO A 156 3.04 -2.53 21.28
CA PRO A 156 4.50 -2.43 21.09
C PRO A 156 5.28 -3.51 21.83
N LEU A 157 4.63 -4.17 22.80
CA LEU A 157 5.25 -5.15 23.70
C LEU A 157 4.75 -6.55 23.33
N GLU A 158 5.68 -7.44 23.08
CA GLU A 158 5.45 -8.87 22.89
C GLU A 158 6.15 -9.64 24.01
N ALA A 159 5.45 -10.61 24.58
CA ALA A 159 6.02 -11.53 25.56
C ALA A 159 5.82 -12.96 25.07
N ALA A 160 6.88 -13.74 25.06
CA ALA A 160 6.84 -15.15 24.72
C ALA A 160 7.45 -16.00 25.83
N LEU A 161 6.78 -17.10 26.17
CA LEU A 161 7.26 -18.13 27.08
C LEU A 161 7.52 -19.39 26.25
N GLU A 162 8.79 -19.76 26.16
CA GLU A 162 9.20 -21.00 25.48
C GLU A 162 9.58 -22.03 26.57
N THR A 163 9.03 -23.24 26.44
CA THR A 163 9.40 -24.37 27.28
C THR A 163 10.04 -25.44 26.41
N ASP A 164 11.20 -25.90 26.78
CA ASP A 164 11.94 -26.95 26.07
C ASP A 164 12.39 -28.03 27.05
N VAL A 165 12.63 -29.22 26.52
CA VAL A 165 13.21 -30.33 27.25
C VAL A 165 14.53 -30.69 26.55
N THR A 166 15.61 -30.48 27.24
CA THR A 166 16.94 -30.79 26.72
C THR A 166 17.40 -32.13 27.22
N SER A 167 17.72 -33.04 26.29
CA SER A 167 18.37 -34.31 26.61
C SER A 167 19.85 -34.27 26.19
N LYS A 168 20.73 -34.57 27.12
CA LYS A 168 22.16 -34.68 26.88
C LYS A 168 22.61 -36.12 26.73
N SER A 169 23.73 -36.35 26.04
CA SER A 169 24.29 -37.70 25.78
C SER A 169 24.63 -38.54 27.04
N ASN A 170 24.66 -37.89 28.20
CA ASN A 170 24.86 -38.54 29.51
C ASN A 170 23.57 -38.92 30.23
N SER A 171 22.43 -39.05 29.49
CA SER A 171 21.09 -39.39 30.00
C SER A 171 20.50 -38.37 30.96
N PHE A 172 21.02 -37.17 30.99
CA PHE A 172 20.44 -36.08 31.77
C PHE A 172 19.33 -35.41 30.95
N ILE A 173 18.12 -35.41 31.49
CA ILE A 173 16.94 -34.69 30.93
C ILE A 173 16.61 -33.54 31.86
N GLY A 174 16.66 -32.33 31.34
CA GLY A 174 16.33 -31.13 32.08
C GLY A 174 15.29 -30.27 31.37
N PRO A 175 14.27 -29.75 32.08
CA PRO A 175 13.36 -28.76 31.53
C PRO A 175 14.08 -27.42 31.38
N GLY A 176 13.90 -26.75 30.27
CA GLY A 176 14.26 -25.37 30.05
C GLY A 176 13.04 -24.46 29.97
N ILE A 177 13.12 -23.28 30.55
CA ILE A 177 12.09 -22.25 30.43
C ILE A 177 12.78 -20.96 30.01
N THR A 178 12.36 -20.39 28.87
CA THR A 178 12.87 -19.14 28.36
C THR A 178 11.74 -18.12 28.29
N PHE A 179 11.95 -16.99 28.96
CA PHE A 179 11.02 -15.85 28.88
C PHE A 179 11.64 -14.76 28.03
N LYS A 180 10.96 -14.43 26.92
CA LYS A 180 11.37 -13.36 25.99
C LYS A 180 10.41 -12.20 26.08
N VAL A 181 10.92 -10.99 26.17
CA VAL A 181 10.14 -9.76 26.07
C VAL A 181 10.80 -8.88 25.01
N SER A 182 10.03 -8.50 24.00
CA SER A 182 10.48 -7.59 22.96
C SER A 182 9.57 -6.36 22.87
N ASN A 183 10.15 -5.22 22.52
CA ASN A 183 9.43 -4.00 22.28
C ASN A 183 9.78 -3.45 20.89
N ASN A 184 8.84 -3.55 19.97
CA ASN A 184 9.04 -3.22 18.56
C ASN A 184 8.94 -1.71 18.25
N ASN A 185 8.75 -0.86 19.28
CA ASN A 185 8.58 0.58 19.07
C ASN A 185 9.08 1.43 20.25
N LEU A 186 10.22 1.05 20.84
CA LEU A 186 10.77 1.69 22.03
C LEU A 186 11.04 3.18 21.83
N PHE A 187 11.61 3.54 20.67
CA PHE A 187 11.95 4.92 20.32
C PHE A 187 10.96 5.59 19.37
N ARG A 188 9.78 5.00 19.15
CA ARG A 188 8.74 5.47 18.21
C ARG A 188 9.24 5.60 16.77
N GLY A 189 10.14 4.73 16.37
CA GLY A 189 10.78 4.68 15.06
C GLY A 189 10.39 3.47 14.22
N GLY A 190 9.68 2.49 14.80
CA GLY A 190 9.47 1.20 14.16
C GLY A 190 10.80 0.44 14.07
N GLU A 191 11.46 0.29 15.21
CA GLU A 191 12.69 -0.50 15.32
C GLU A 191 12.33 -1.99 15.21
N VAL A 192 12.90 -2.66 14.21
CA VAL A 192 12.81 -4.12 13.99
C VAL A 192 14.19 -4.71 14.19
#